data_0bddd2a36149de85ce6129f08c1dfe56
#
_entry.id   0bddd2a36149de85ce6129f08c1dfe56
#
_cell.length_a   1.000
_cell.length_b   1.000
_cell.length_c   1.000
_cell.angle_alpha   90.00
_cell.angle_beta   90.00
_cell.angle_gamma   90.00
#
_symmetry.space_group_name_H-M   'P 1'
#
loop_
_entity.id
_entity.type
_entity.pdbx_description
1 polymer ?
#
loop_
_entity_poly.entity_id
_entity_poly.type
_entity_poly.pdbx_seq_one_letter_code
_entity_poly.pdbx_strand_id
1 'polypeptide(L)'
;MSEKFSPEFMAGVQLMSALMGMTLAFKKRFGDEAMKVAQGFTVQMGTMMGNKFKEKAGIKGSGIHDIERVYHVWLDPIIAPHKLKTNVEGNKLTVTRESPTVCPAIIVAKQMNLPLEMVCNNISMRMFEGIAKSVNPNAKHSSVQMSEHKCIEVIKIP
;
A
#
# COMPACT_ATOMS: atom_id res chain seq x y z
N MET A 1 11.54 -22.82 -10.81
CA MET A 1 11.57 -21.67 -11.75
C MET A 1 11.43 -20.41 -10.92
N SER A 2 12.43 -19.52 -10.95
CA SER A 2 12.32 -18.24 -10.26
C SER A 2 11.23 -17.40 -10.96
N GLU A 3 10.11 -17.15 -10.28
CA GLU A 3 9.12 -16.18 -10.77
C GLU A 3 9.87 -14.87 -11.03
N LYS A 4 9.97 -14.46 -12.27
CA LYS A 4 10.51 -13.14 -12.61
C LYS A 4 9.46 -12.11 -12.21
N PHE A 5 9.81 -11.28 -11.26
CA PHE A 5 8.96 -10.15 -10.86
C PHE A 5 8.74 -9.18 -12.03
N SER A 6 7.53 -8.62 -12.13
CA SER A 6 7.24 -7.60 -13.13
C SER A 6 8.06 -6.33 -12.93
N PRO A 7 8.27 -5.52 -14.00
CA PRO A 7 8.93 -4.22 -13.85
C PRO A 7 8.21 -3.31 -12.83
N GLU A 8 6.87 -3.36 -12.78
CA GLU A 8 6.06 -2.60 -11.85
C GLU A 8 6.29 -3.04 -10.39
N PHE A 9 6.42 -4.36 -10.18
CA PHE A 9 6.78 -4.90 -8.87
C PHE A 9 8.16 -4.41 -8.43
N MET A 10 9.16 -4.50 -9.31
CA MET A 10 10.52 -4.06 -9.00
C MET A 10 10.60 -2.55 -8.77
N ALA A 11 9.85 -1.75 -9.51
CA ALA A 11 9.71 -0.31 -9.26
C ALA A 11 9.11 -0.04 -7.86
N GLY A 12 8.11 -0.82 -7.46
CA GLY A 12 7.56 -0.79 -6.11
C GLY A 12 8.59 -1.10 -5.02
N VAL A 13 9.43 -2.12 -5.22
CA VAL A 13 10.53 -2.47 -4.31
C VAL A 13 11.51 -1.32 -4.18
N GLN A 14 11.96 -0.75 -5.31
CA GLN A 14 12.92 0.36 -5.32
C GLN A 14 12.35 1.60 -4.61
N LEU A 15 11.11 1.96 -4.91
CA LEU A 15 10.45 3.09 -4.27
C LEU A 15 10.33 2.91 -2.75
N MET A 16 9.86 1.74 -2.32
CA MET A 16 9.72 1.45 -0.88
C MET A 16 11.07 1.40 -0.18
N SER A 17 12.12 0.86 -0.82
CA SER A 17 13.47 0.84 -0.27
C SER A 17 14.01 2.26 -0.08
N ALA A 18 13.84 3.13 -1.07
CA ALA A 18 14.28 4.52 -0.98
C ALA A 18 13.53 5.26 0.14
N LEU A 19 12.20 5.14 0.20
CA LEU A 19 11.39 5.77 1.25
C LEU A 19 11.75 5.27 2.64
N MET A 20 11.95 3.95 2.80
CA MET A 20 12.31 3.39 4.09
C MET A 20 13.71 3.81 4.52
N GLY A 21 14.68 3.82 3.60
CA GLY A 21 16.03 4.29 3.84
C GLY A 21 16.06 5.76 4.28
N MET A 22 15.32 6.63 3.59
CA MET A 22 15.18 8.05 3.97
C MET A 22 14.51 8.20 5.34
N THR A 23 13.45 7.44 5.60
CA THR A 23 12.74 7.47 6.90
C THR A 23 13.66 7.10 8.04
N LEU A 24 14.46 6.05 7.88
CA LEU A 24 15.42 5.62 8.90
C LEU A 24 16.56 6.63 9.10
N ALA A 25 17.07 7.23 8.01
CA ALA A 25 18.09 8.27 8.10
C ALA A 25 17.55 9.50 8.84
N PHE A 26 16.33 9.94 8.56
CA PHE A 26 15.68 11.04 9.27
C PHE A 26 15.42 10.71 10.73
N LYS A 27 14.93 9.49 11.02
CA LYS A 27 14.76 9.04 12.40
C LYS A 27 16.08 9.10 13.17
N LYS A 28 17.15 8.59 12.58
CA LYS A 28 18.49 8.62 13.21
C LYS A 28 18.96 10.03 13.51
N ARG A 29 18.67 11.00 12.65
CA ARG A 29 19.13 12.39 12.78
C ARG A 29 18.22 13.26 13.65
N PHE A 30 16.90 13.07 13.57
CA PHE A 30 15.90 13.98 14.12
C PHE A 30 14.91 13.30 15.11
N GLY A 31 15.09 12.01 15.39
CA GLY A 31 14.24 11.26 16.31
C GLY A 31 12.89 10.82 15.72
N ASP A 32 11.98 10.38 16.60
CA ASP A 32 10.72 9.74 16.19
C ASP A 32 9.72 10.72 15.53
N GLU A 33 9.81 12.01 15.81
CA GLU A 33 8.96 13.01 15.14
C GLU A 33 9.21 13.04 13.63
N ALA A 34 10.45 12.81 13.18
CA ALA A 34 10.77 12.70 11.76
C ALA A 34 10.06 11.51 11.09
N MET A 35 9.78 10.44 11.81
CA MET A 35 9.01 9.31 11.27
C MET A 35 7.57 9.71 10.98
N LYS A 36 6.94 10.51 11.84
CA LYS A 36 5.58 11.01 11.61
C LYS A 36 5.51 11.89 10.34
N VAL A 37 6.53 12.74 10.16
CA VAL A 37 6.65 13.56 8.94
C VAL A 37 6.80 12.68 7.70
N ALA A 38 7.66 11.66 7.75
CA ALA A 38 7.87 10.72 6.64
C ALA A 38 6.60 9.91 6.33
N GLN A 39 5.87 9.48 7.35
CA GLN A 39 4.57 8.82 7.18
C GLN A 39 3.55 9.74 6.49
N GLY A 40 3.45 11.01 6.92
CA GLY A 40 2.59 12.01 6.30
C GLY A 40 2.94 12.23 4.83
N PHE A 41 4.23 12.32 4.51
CA PHE A 41 4.70 12.41 3.13
C PHE A 41 4.31 11.18 2.31
N THR A 42 4.41 9.97 2.87
CA THR A 42 4.02 8.74 2.19
C THR A 42 2.51 8.70 1.92
N VAL A 43 1.68 9.20 2.84
CA VAL A 43 0.23 9.36 2.59
C VAL A 43 -0.03 10.32 1.43
N GLN A 44 0.66 11.47 1.40
CA GLN A 44 0.52 12.43 0.28
C GLN A 44 0.93 11.81 -1.05
N MET A 45 2.04 11.08 -1.08
CA MET A 45 2.47 10.32 -2.26
C MET A 45 1.40 9.32 -2.72
N GLY A 46 0.85 8.55 -1.78
CA GLY A 46 -0.25 7.63 -2.07
C GLY A 46 -1.46 8.36 -2.68
N THR A 47 -1.80 9.54 -2.14
CA THR A 47 -2.90 10.37 -2.68
C THR A 47 -2.61 10.83 -4.12
N MET A 48 -1.39 11.28 -4.40
CA MET A 48 -0.98 11.68 -5.76
C MET A 48 -1.06 10.51 -6.74
N MET A 49 -0.57 9.34 -6.34
CA MET A 49 -0.65 8.11 -7.15
C MET A 49 -2.10 7.69 -7.36
N GLY A 50 -2.91 7.69 -6.30
CA GLY A 50 -4.32 7.34 -6.36
C GLY A 50 -5.12 8.25 -7.30
N ASN A 51 -4.83 9.55 -7.35
CA ASN A 51 -5.44 10.47 -8.32
C ASN A 51 -5.14 10.06 -9.76
N LYS A 52 -3.89 9.68 -10.06
CA LYS A 52 -3.51 9.18 -11.39
C LYS A 52 -4.21 7.86 -11.73
N PHE A 53 -4.36 6.96 -10.77
CA PHE A 53 -5.10 5.71 -10.97
C PHE A 53 -6.59 5.96 -11.18
N LYS A 54 -7.19 6.89 -10.42
CA LYS A 54 -8.57 7.36 -10.63
C LYS A 54 -8.79 7.88 -12.05
N GLU A 55 -7.90 8.75 -12.49
CA GLU A 55 -7.94 9.33 -13.85
C GLU A 55 -7.82 8.24 -14.91
N LYS A 56 -6.81 7.37 -14.80
CA LYS A 56 -6.60 6.23 -15.71
C LYS A 56 -7.80 5.30 -15.78
N ALA A 57 -8.49 5.08 -14.67
CA ALA A 57 -9.68 4.22 -14.59
C ALA A 57 -10.99 4.94 -14.96
N GLY A 58 -10.97 6.25 -15.24
CA GLY A 58 -12.16 7.04 -15.50
C GLY A 58 -13.13 7.12 -14.32
N ILE A 59 -12.61 7.03 -13.08
CA ILE A 59 -13.41 7.02 -11.87
C ILE A 59 -13.74 8.46 -11.46
N LYS A 60 -15.04 8.78 -11.34
CA LYS A 60 -15.53 10.09 -10.90
C LYS A 60 -16.22 10.07 -9.55
N GLY A 61 -16.60 8.88 -9.08
CA GLY A 61 -17.26 8.67 -7.80
C GLY A 61 -16.31 8.72 -6.61
N SER A 62 -16.90 8.59 -5.41
CA SER A 62 -16.19 8.58 -4.12
C SER A 62 -16.66 7.44 -3.20
N GLY A 63 -17.35 6.44 -3.75
CA GLY A 63 -17.87 5.30 -3.03
C GLY A 63 -16.83 4.21 -2.78
N ILE A 64 -17.24 3.20 -2.00
CA ILE A 64 -16.36 2.09 -1.64
C ILE A 64 -15.95 1.26 -2.86
N HIS A 65 -16.84 1.08 -3.84
CA HIS A 65 -16.53 0.39 -5.10
C HIS A 65 -15.55 1.19 -5.98
N ASP A 66 -15.54 2.52 -5.88
CA ASP A 66 -14.56 3.33 -6.59
C ASP A 66 -13.16 3.16 -5.98
N ILE A 67 -13.06 3.00 -4.65
CA ILE A 67 -11.81 2.66 -3.96
C ILE A 67 -11.34 1.27 -4.40
N GLU A 68 -12.22 0.28 -4.44
CA GLU A 68 -11.90 -1.07 -4.91
C GLU A 68 -11.32 -1.05 -6.33
N ARG A 69 -11.96 -0.34 -7.26
CA ARG A 69 -11.48 -0.21 -8.65
C ARG A 69 -10.10 0.44 -8.74
N VAL A 70 -9.84 1.49 -7.95
CA VAL A 70 -8.52 2.14 -7.90
C VAL A 70 -7.46 1.16 -7.37
N TYR A 71 -7.80 0.35 -6.37
CA TYR A 71 -6.89 -0.66 -5.85
C TYR A 71 -6.56 -1.74 -6.88
N HIS A 72 -7.53 -2.19 -7.67
CA HIS A 72 -7.29 -3.12 -8.77
C HIS A 72 -6.36 -2.51 -9.83
N VAL A 73 -6.58 -1.26 -10.26
CA VAL A 73 -5.70 -0.58 -11.22
C VAL A 73 -4.26 -0.50 -10.71
N TRP A 74 -4.07 -0.34 -9.40
CA TRP A 74 -2.75 -0.28 -8.80
C TRP A 74 -2.13 -1.66 -8.56
N LEU A 75 -2.88 -2.60 -7.98
CA LEU A 75 -2.34 -3.84 -7.45
C LEU A 75 -2.29 -4.97 -8.48
N ASP A 76 -3.20 -5.03 -9.44
CA ASP A 76 -3.23 -6.11 -10.42
C ASP A 76 -1.92 -6.26 -11.23
N PRO A 77 -1.25 -5.16 -11.64
CA PRO A 77 0.06 -5.28 -12.30
C PRO A 77 1.19 -5.75 -11.37
N ILE A 78 1.02 -5.58 -10.06
CA ILE A 78 2.03 -5.89 -9.05
C ILE A 78 1.82 -7.29 -8.48
N ILE A 79 0.55 -7.65 -8.23
CA ILE A 79 0.16 -8.88 -7.57
C ILE A 79 -0.58 -9.74 -8.59
N ALA A 80 -0.17 -11.02 -8.72
CA ALA A 80 -0.88 -11.93 -9.59
C ALA A 80 -2.41 -11.94 -9.24
N PRO A 81 -3.31 -11.75 -10.21
CA PRO A 81 -4.74 -11.53 -9.95
C PRO A 81 -5.41 -12.58 -9.06
N HIS A 82 -4.99 -13.85 -9.20
CA HIS A 82 -5.53 -14.96 -8.39
C HIS A 82 -5.16 -14.90 -6.90
N LYS A 83 -4.20 -14.03 -6.51
CA LYS A 83 -3.74 -13.85 -5.13
C LYS A 83 -4.36 -12.62 -4.45
N LEU A 84 -5.02 -11.76 -5.23
CA LEU A 84 -5.74 -10.59 -4.74
C LEU A 84 -7.23 -10.91 -4.69
N LYS A 85 -7.80 -10.79 -3.51
CA LYS A 85 -9.25 -10.94 -3.29
C LYS A 85 -9.78 -9.67 -2.66
N THR A 86 -10.86 -9.16 -3.19
CA THR A 86 -11.60 -8.03 -2.62
C THR A 86 -13.01 -8.48 -2.24
N ASN A 87 -13.53 -7.90 -1.16
CA ASN A 87 -14.91 -8.10 -0.72
C ASN A 87 -15.47 -6.77 -0.21
N VAL A 88 -16.60 -6.35 -0.75
CA VAL A 88 -17.30 -5.13 -0.34
C VAL A 88 -18.59 -5.51 0.42
N GLU A 89 -18.72 -4.97 1.63
CA GLU A 89 -19.90 -5.11 2.48
C GLU A 89 -20.34 -3.73 2.96
N GLY A 90 -21.40 -3.19 2.37
CA GLY A 90 -21.84 -1.82 2.65
C GLY A 90 -20.73 -0.80 2.35
N ASN A 91 -20.32 -0.04 3.35
CA ASN A 91 -19.26 0.97 3.26
C ASN A 91 -17.86 0.44 3.65
N LYS A 92 -17.67 -0.88 3.61
CA LYS A 92 -16.43 -1.55 3.98
C LYS A 92 -15.88 -2.35 2.81
N LEU A 93 -14.62 -2.15 2.48
CA LEU A 93 -13.83 -2.95 1.56
C LEU A 93 -12.80 -3.75 2.36
N THR A 94 -12.76 -5.06 2.16
CA THR A 94 -11.71 -5.95 2.65
C THR A 94 -10.83 -6.36 1.47
N VAL A 95 -9.53 -6.14 1.59
CA VAL A 95 -8.52 -6.53 0.61
C VAL A 95 -7.66 -7.63 1.22
N THR A 96 -7.65 -8.80 0.58
CA THR A 96 -6.89 -9.96 1.04
C THR A 96 -5.86 -10.34 -0.02
N ARG A 97 -4.61 -10.54 0.42
CA ARG A 97 -3.50 -11.06 -0.38
C ARG A 97 -2.98 -12.31 0.28
N GLU A 98 -2.91 -13.42 -0.46
CA GLU A 98 -2.55 -14.74 0.06
C GLU A 98 -1.24 -15.27 -0.56
N SER A 99 -0.61 -16.21 0.14
CA SER A 99 0.67 -16.82 -0.22
C SER A 99 0.65 -17.61 -1.55
N PRO A 100 1.78 -17.63 -2.25
CA PRO A 100 2.98 -16.87 -1.95
C PRO A 100 2.69 -15.38 -2.12
N THR A 101 2.77 -14.63 -1.03
CA THR A 101 2.49 -13.20 -1.08
C THR A 101 3.64 -12.51 -1.78
N VAL A 102 3.41 -12.12 -2.98
CA VAL A 102 4.34 -11.28 -3.71
C VAL A 102 4.01 -9.84 -3.34
N CYS A 103 4.72 -9.32 -2.35
CA CYS A 103 4.55 -7.95 -1.87
C CYS A 103 5.91 -7.25 -1.83
N PRO A 104 6.05 -6.06 -2.44
CA PRO A 104 7.30 -5.31 -2.38
C PRO A 104 7.82 -5.09 -0.95
N ALA A 105 6.92 -4.86 0.03
CA ALA A 105 7.31 -4.65 1.42
C ALA A 105 8.05 -5.84 2.04
N ILE A 106 7.71 -7.08 1.65
CA ILE A 106 8.40 -8.29 2.13
C ILE A 106 9.84 -8.33 1.61
N ILE A 107 10.03 -8.00 0.34
CA ILE A 107 11.36 -7.95 -0.27
C ILE A 107 12.22 -6.88 0.41
N VAL A 108 11.66 -5.69 0.60
CA VAL A 108 12.34 -4.57 1.29
C VAL A 108 12.72 -4.94 2.71
N ALA A 109 11.81 -5.54 3.47
CA ALA A 109 12.08 -5.98 4.84
C ALA A 109 13.26 -6.97 4.89
N LYS A 110 13.30 -7.93 3.98
CA LYS A 110 14.40 -8.90 3.86
C LYS A 110 15.71 -8.24 3.44
N GLN A 111 15.69 -7.39 2.41
CA GLN A 111 16.89 -6.71 1.90
C GLN A 111 17.51 -5.77 2.92
N MET A 112 16.70 -5.09 3.71
CA MET A 112 17.16 -4.12 4.70
C MET A 112 17.33 -4.74 6.11
N ASN A 113 17.05 -6.03 6.26
CA ASN A 113 17.06 -6.74 7.55
C ASN A 113 16.19 -6.03 8.61
N LEU A 114 14.96 -5.69 8.23
CA LEU A 114 13.99 -4.98 9.07
C LEU A 114 12.79 -5.89 9.40
N PRO A 115 12.14 -5.69 10.54
CA PRO A 115 10.83 -6.29 10.79
C PRO A 115 9.83 -5.88 9.70
N LEU A 116 9.07 -6.85 9.18
CA LEU A 116 8.05 -6.59 8.14
C LEU A 116 7.05 -5.51 8.57
N GLU A 117 6.62 -5.57 9.83
CA GLU A 117 5.71 -4.57 10.41
C GLU A 117 6.26 -3.14 10.34
N MET A 118 7.57 -2.97 10.49
CA MET A 118 8.19 -1.65 10.39
C MET A 118 8.05 -1.09 8.98
N VAL A 119 8.30 -1.89 7.95
CA VAL A 119 8.16 -1.46 6.55
C VAL A 119 6.68 -1.23 6.22
N CYS A 120 5.81 -2.15 6.63
CA CYS A 120 4.38 -2.02 6.40
C CYS A 120 3.80 -0.76 7.05
N ASN A 121 4.02 -0.56 8.35
CA ASN A 121 3.40 0.54 9.09
C ASN A 121 3.91 1.92 8.66
N ASN A 122 5.15 2.02 8.21
CA ASN A 122 5.73 3.32 7.82
C ASN A 122 5.52 3.65 6.33
N ILE A 123 5.46 2.64 5.45
CA ILE A 123 5.40 2.86 4.01
C ILE A 123 4.13 2.27 3.41
N SER A 124 3.98 0.93 3.42
CA SER A 124 2.90 0.25 2.69
C SER A 124 1.52 0.73 3.12
N MET A 125 1.23 0.69 4.42
CA MET A 125 -0.05 1.10 4.98
C MET A 125 -0.37 2.58 4.74
N ARG A 126 0.66 3.44 4.79
CA ARG A 126 0.50 4.88 4.51
C ARG A 126 0.21 5.15 3.05
N MET A 127 0.84 4.38 2.15
CA MET A 127 0.54 4.45 0.72
C MET A 127 -0.91 4.04 0.42
N PHE A 128 -1.35 2.90 0.98
CA PHE A 128 -2.74 2.43 0.85
C PHE A 128 -3.75 3.45 1.40
N GLU A 129 -3.48 4.01 2.58
CA GLU A 129 -4.29 5.08 3.15
C GLU A 129 -4.42 6.28 2.20
N GLY A 130 -3.30 6.73 1.65
CA GLY A 130 -3.29 7.83 0.70
C GLY A 130 -4.08 7.55 -0.57
N ILE A 131 -3.93 6.36 -1.13
CA ILE A 131 -4.69 5.93 -2.31
C ILE A 131 -6.19 5.87 -2.02
N ALA A 132 -6.62 5.35 -0.87
CA ALA A 132 -8.02 5.37 -0.47
C ALA A 132 -8.55 6.81 -0.33
N LYS A 133 -7.76 7.69 0.29
CA LYS A 133 -8.12 9.11 0.48
C LYS A 133 -8.18 9.92 -0.81
N SER A 134 -7.51 9.50 -1.88
CA SER A 134 -7.65 10.13 -3.19
C SER A 134 -9.07 9.96 -3.78
N VAL A 135 -9.76 8.89 -3.39
CA VAL A 135 -11.14 8.60 -3.81
C VAL A 135 -12.14 9.21 -2.83
N ASN A 136 -11.94 8.94 -1.54
CA ASN A 136 -12.78 9.49 -0.47
C ASN A 136 -11.90 10.05 0.65
N PRO A 137 -11.87 11.38 0.87
CA PRO A 137 -11.02 12.00 1.90
C PRO A 137 -11.27 11.49 3.31
N ASN A 138 -12.48 10.96 3.58
CA ASN A 138 -12.87 10.42 4.86
C ASN A 138 -12.59 8.92 5.01
N ALA A 139 -11.98 8.30 4.00
CA ALA A 139 -11.61 6.89 4.06
C ALA A 139 -10.65 6.62 5.22
N LYS A 140 -10.96 5.58 5.98
CA LYS A 140 -10.12 5.06 7.06
C LYS A 140 -9.55 3.71 6.65
N HIS A 141 -8.24 3.57 6.72
CA HIS A 141 -7.52 2.35 6.39
C HIS A 141 -6.93 1.71 7.64
N SER A 142 -7.02 0.40 7.73
CA SER A 142 -6.44 -0.37 8.83
C SER A 142 -5.97 -1.74 8.33
N SER A 143 -4.97 -2.31 9.00
CA SER A 143 -4.56 -3.71 8.79
C SER A 143 -5.17 -4.59 9.86
N VAL A 144 -5.66 -5.76 9.44
CA VAL A 144 -6.14 -6.82 10.31
C VAL A 144 -5.07 -7.89 10.50
N GLN A 145 -4.31 -8.17 9.44
CA GLN A 145 -3.24 -9.17 9.46
C GLN A 145 -2.12 -8.73 8.52
N MET A 146 -0.87 -8.85 8.99
CA MET A 146 0.33 -8.62 8.19
C MET A 146 1.29 -9.79 8.41
N SER A 147 1.56 -10.57 7.37
CA SER A 147 2.55 -11.64 7.39
C SER A 147 3.10 -11.90 5.99
N GLU A 148 4.17 -12.69 5.90
CA GLU A 148 4.72 -13.14 4.61
C GLU A 148 3.75 -14.04 3.83
N HIS A 149 2.75 -14.60 4.48
CA HIS A 149 1.82 -15.55 3.87
C HIS A 149 0.45 -14.96 3.61
N LYS A 150 0.04 -13.95 4.39
CA LYS A 150 -1.28 -13.35 4.27
C LYS A 150 -1.29 -11.93 4.80
N CYS A 151 -1.88 -11.03 4.01
CA CYS A 151 -2.22 -9.68 4.44
C CYS A 151 -3.71 -9.46 4.27
N ILE A 152 -4.33 -8.88 5.30
CA ILE A 152 -5.74 -8.46 5.28
C ILE A 152 -5.79 -7.01 5.67
N GLU A 153 -6.34 -6.20 4.81
CA GLU A 153 -6.53 -4.77 5.00
C GLU A 153 -8.01 -4.43 4.88
N VAL A 154 -8.43 -3.46 5.65
CA VAL A 154 -9.82 -2.99 5.68
C VAL A 154 -9.85 -1.48 5.46
N ILE A 155 -10.67 -1.08 4.51
CA ILE A 155 -11.00 0.32 4.25
C ILE A 155 -12.46 0.53 4.59
N LYS A 156 -12.76 1.64 5.29
CA LYS A 156 -14.13 2.06 5.60
C LYS A 156 -14.32 3.50 5.20
N ILE A 157 -15.50 3.79 4.67
CA ILE A 157 -15.99 5.16 4.47
C ILE A 157 -17.20 5.41 5.36
N PRO A 158 -17.47 6.66 5.72
CA PRO A 158 -18.65 7.03 6.53
C PRO A 158 -19.96 6.60 5.89
#